data_04113e7fc339d195ad2bb10becf88a2a
#
_entry.id   04113e7fc339d195ad2bb10becf88a2a
#
_cell.length_a   1.000
_cell.length_b   1.000
_cell.length_c   1.000
_cell.angle_alpha   90.00
_cell.angle_beta   90.00
_cell.angle_gamma   90.00
#
_symmetry.space_group_name_H-M   'P 1'
#
loop_
_entity.id
_entity.type
_entity.pdbx_description
1 polymer ?
#
loop_
_entity_poly.entity_id
_entity_poly.type
_entity_poly.pdbx_seq_one_letter_code
_entity_poly.pdbx_strand_id
1 'polypeptide(L)'
;VVSDLLFEKVLPDKGVFTLNAEFKRDWAPDLAAASFANPACFCMFSGTSWTGYALYMFPQEIGIGKFQPYARYTGVNSQFGGAREEYELGMNYVISGHNARISTYWRTGTIGSSAATFNNQNLNYAPNSRGQHVDGFFVALQLQY
;
A
#
# COMPACT_ATOMS: atom_id res chain seq x y z
N VAL A 1 11.01 14.59 -3.49
CA VAL A 1 11.68 14.22 -2.22
C VAL A 1 11.05 12.93 -1.72
N VAL A 2 11.90 11.97 -1.36
CA VAL A 2 11.49 10.70 -0.74
C VAL A 2 12.26 10.56 0.57
N SER A 3 11.59 10.12 1.61
CA SER A 3 12.19 9.77 2.90
C SER A 3 11.55 8.46 3.36
N ASP A 4 12.38 7.54 3.77
CA ASP A 4 11.98 6.23 4.27
C ASP A 4 12.62 5.93 5.61
N LEU A 5 11.93 5.18 6.44
CA LEU A 5 12.36 4.69 7.74
C LEU A 5 12.06 3.19 7.82
N LEU A 6 13.06 2.42 8.14
CA LEU A 6 12.92 1.01 8.50
C LEU A 6 13.46 0.80 9.92
N PHE A 7 12.64 0.24 10.78
CA PHE A 7 13.03 -0.19 12.12
C PHE A 7 12.68 -1.67 12.30
N GLU A 8 13.64 -2.46 12.70
CA GLU A 8 13.45 -3.88 13.00
C GLU A 8 14.07 -4.22 14.35
N LYS A 9 13.34 -4.99 15.14
CA LYS A 9 13.79 -5.43 16.47
C LYS A 9 13.37 -6.86 16.74
N VAL A 10 14.35 -7.69 17.09
CA VAL A 10 14.10 -9.01 17.68
C VAL A 10 13.72 -8.83 19.15
N LEU A 11 12.59 -9.35 19.54
CA LEU A 11 12.07 -9.27 20.90
C LEU A 11 12.60 -10.43 21.77
N PRO A 12 12.48 -10.35 23.12
CA PRO A 12 12.97 -11.39 24.03
C PRO A 12 12.35 -12.78 23.77
N ASP A 13 11.12 -12.83 23.24
CA ASP A 13 10.42 -14.05 22.85
C ASP A 13 10.89 -14.61 21.50
N LYS A 14 11.91 -14.01 20.88
CA LYS A 14 12.43 -14.28 19.53
C LYS A 14 11.46 -13.92 18.39
N GLY A 15 10.35 -13.25 18.68
CA GLY A 15 9.51 -12.62 17.67
C GLY A 15 10.24 -11.42 17.05
N VAL A 16 9.89 -11.08 15.82
CA VAL A 16 10.48 -9.93 15.12
C VAL A 16 9.40 -8.88 14.87
N PHE A 17 9.61 -7.70 15.45
CA PHE A 17 8.78 -6.53 15.16
C PHE A 17 9.46 -5.67 14.10
N THR A 18 8.72 -5.33 13.06
CA THR A 18 9.18 -4.46 11.97
C THR A 18 8.22 -3.30 11.82
N LEU A 19 8.76 -2.10 11.76
CA LEU A 19 8.05 -0.87 11.42
C LEU A 19 8.72 -0.27 10.17
N ASN A 20 7.90 0.04 9.17
CA ASN A 20 8.36 0.77 8.00
C ASN A 20 7.46 1.98 7.77
N ALA A 21 8.05 3.09 7.38
CA ALA A 21 7.33 4.31 7.00
C ALA A 21 8.03 4.95 5.81
N GLU A 22 7.25 5.38 4.84
CA GLU A 22 7.71 6.13 3.67
C GLU A 22 6.91 7.42 3.55
N PHE A 23 7.59 8.50 3.26
CA PHE A 23 7.01 9.78 2.88
C PHE A 23 7.55 10.19 1.52
N LYS A 24 6.67 10.54 0.62
CA LYS A 24 7.02 10.99 -0.72
C LYS A 24 6.33 12.31 -1.04
N ARG A 25 7.10 13.24 -1.57
CA ARG A 25 6.59 14.50 -2.11
C ARG A 25 7.12 14.70 -3.51
N ASP A 26 6.19 14.73 -4.45
CA ASP A 26 6.45 15.05 -5.85
C ASP A 26 5.85 16.42 -6.17
N TRP A 27 6.61 17.22 -6.90
CA TRP A 27 6.21 18.56 -7.30
C TRP A 27 6.42 18.73 -8.80
N ALA A 28 5.37 18.54 -9.55
CA ALA A 28 5.34 18.69 -11.00
C ALA A 28 3.97 19.23 -11.47
N PRO A 29 3.58 20.45 -11.06
CA PRO A 29 2.21 20.94 -11.25
C PRO A 29 1.80 20.99 -12.73
N ASP A 30 2.67 21.43 -13.61
CA ASP A 30 2.34 21.59 -15.04
C ASP A 30 2.18 20.23 -15.74
N LEU A 31 3.08 19.27 -15.44
CA LEU A 31 3.01 17.91 -15.97
C LEU A 31 1.85 17.12 -15.38
N ALA A 32 1.57 17.32 -14.08
CA ALA A 32 0.43 16.70 -13.45
C ALA A 32 -0.89 17.25 -14.01
N ALA A 33 -0.99 18.55 -14.23
CA ALA A 33 -2.17 19.17 -14.87
C ALA A 33 -2.39 18.64 -16.28
N ALA A 34 -1.34 18.49 -17.09
CA ALA A 34 -1.40 17.91 -18.42
C ALA A 34 -1.83 16.43 -18.38
N SER A 35 -1.35 15.67 -17.38
CA SER A 35 -1.74 14.26 -17.18
C SER A 35 -3.21 14.13 -16.80
N PHE A 36 -3.74 15.04 -16.00
CA PHE A 36 -5.17 15.07 -15.67
C PHE A 36 -6.04 15.46 -16.86
N ALA A 37 -5.55 16.31 -17.75
CA ALA A 37 -6.24 16.68 -18.98
C ALA A 37 -6.23 15.56 -20.03
N ASN A 38 -5.26 14.65 -19.97
CA ASN A 38 -5.14 13.51 -20.87
C ASN A 38 -5.36 12.19 -20.11
N PRO A 39 -6.55 11.61 -20.16
CA PRO A 39 -6.86 10.39 -19.42
C PRO A 39 -6.05 9.15 -19.84
N ALA A 40 -5.33 9.20 -20.93
CA ALA A 40 -4.45 8.11 -21.37
C ALA A 40 -3.07 8.13 -20.69
N CYS A 41 -2.71 9.19 -19.97
CA CYS A 41 -1.42 9.31 -19.31
C CYS A 41 -1.54 9.12 -17.79
N PHE A 42 -1.09 7.99 -17.30
CA PHE A 42 -0.90 7.71 -15.85
C PHE A 42 0.53 8.09 -15.41
N CYS A 43 1.03 9.20 -15.87
CA CYS A 43 2.47 9.39 -15.80
C CYS A 43 2.96 10.29 -14.69
N MET A 44 2.16 11.16 -14.11
CA MET A 44 2.67 12.12 -13.15
C MET A 44 1.69 12.40 -12.02
N PHE A 45 2.22 12.34 -10.82
CA PHE A 45 1.54 12.71 -9.59
C PHE A 45 2.21 13.96 -9.01
N SER A 46 1.44 14.96 -8.67
CA SER A 46 1.90 16.10 -7.88
C SER A 46 1.15 16.14 -6.56
N GLY A 47 1.92 16.13 -5.48
CA GLY A 47 1.35 16.09 -4.13
C GLY A 47 2.24 15.38 -3.14
N THR A 48 1.63 14.87 -2.08
CA THR A 48 2.30 14.12 -1.03
C THR A 48 1.65 12.76 -0.85
N SER A 49 2.46 11.73 -0.59
CA SER A 49 1.98 10.44 -0.17
C SER A 49 2.80 9.93 1.02
N TRP A 50 2.18 9.18 1.86
CA TRP A 50 2.82 8.52 2.99
C TRP A 50 2.24 7.13 3.17
N THR A 51 3.10 6.21 3.51
CA THR A 51 2.69 4.87 3.89
C THR A 51 3.43 4.46 5.15
N GLY A 52 2.74 3.75 6.00
CA GLY A 52 3.34 3.16 7.18
C GLY A 52 2.76 1.79 7.41
N TYR A 53 3.61 0.82 7.76
CA TYR A 53 3.15 -0.49 8.16
C TYR A 53 3.96 -1.06 9.30
N ALA A 54 3.28 -1.81 10.15
CA ALA A 54 3.83 -2.54 11.25
C ALA A 54 3.55 -4.03 11.08
N LEU A 55 4.56 -4.86 11.30
CA LEU A 55 4.47 -6.31 11.20
C LEU A 55 5.04 -6.93 12.48
N TYR A 56 4.48 -8.07 12.85
CA TYR A 56 5.06 -8.89 13.92
C TYR A 56 5.16 -10.34 13.46
N MET A 57 6.38 -10.85 13.32
CA MET A 57 6.59 -12.25 12.99
C MET A 57 6.66 -13.08 14.26
N PHE A 58 5.76 -14.04 14.40
CA PHE A 58 5.80 -14.98 15.52
C PHE A 58 7.05 -15.86 15.46
N PRO A 59 7.65 -16.17 16.63
CA PRO A 59 8.83 -17.02 16.67
C PRO A 59 8.54 -18.49 16.34
N GLN A 60 7.30 -18.95 16.64
CA GLN A 60 6.89 -20.33 16.44
C GLN A 60 6.69 -20.64 14.97
N GLU A 61 7.24 -21.74 14.55
CA GLU A 61 6.95 -22.35 13.26
C GLU A 61 5.71 -23.24 13.38
N ILE A 62 4.73 -23.02 12.50
CA ILE A 62 3.49 -23.79 12.44
C ILE A 62 3.38 -24.41 11.05
N GLY A 63 3.55 -25.73 10.96
CA GLY A 63 3.68 -26.43 9.71
C GLY A 63 5.03 -26.13 9.05
N ILE A 64 5.01 -25.52 7.88
CA ILE A 64 6.22 -25.20 7.08
C ILE A 64 6.57 -23.72 7.10
N GLY A 65 5.93 -22.92 7.95
CA GLY A 65 6.14 -21.47 7.96
C GLY A 65 5.75 -20.81 9.26
N LYS A 66 5.83 -19.49 9.27
CA LYS A 66 5.54 -18.62 10.42
C LYS A 66 4.45 -17.62 10.08
N PHE A 67 3.59 -17.33 11.03
CA PHE A 67 2.59 -16.29 10.90
C PHE A 67 3.18 -14.91 11.19
N GLN A 68 2.73 -13.92 10.40
CA GLN A 68 3.15 -12.52 10.51
C GLN A 68 1.94 -11.63 10.28
N PRO A 69 1.14 -11.29 11.33
CA PRO A 69 0.14 -10.26 11.23
C PRO A 69 0.77 -8.90 10.90
N TYR A 70 0.01 -8.08 10.19
CA TYR A 70 0.42 -6.73 9.86
C TYR A 70 -0.76 -5.77 9.74
N ALA A 71 -0.45 -4.50 9.93
CA ALA A 71 -1.33 -3.39 9.64
C ALA A 71 -0.59 -2.38 8.75
N ARG A 72 -1.26 -1.85 7.75
CA ARG A 72 -0.74 -0.80 6.85
C ARG A 72 -1.73 0.35 6.75
N TYR A 73 -1.21 1.56 6.74
CA TYR A 73 -1.93 2.76 6.39
C TYR A 73 -1.24 3.46 5.23
N THR A 74 -2.01 3.91 4.27
CA THR A 74 -1.53 4.70 3.14
C THR A 74 -2.39 5.94 2.99
N GLY A 75 -1.77 7.10 2.92
CA GLY A 75 -2.43 8.36 2.65
C GLY A 75 -1.83 9.03 1.43
N VAL A 76 -2.67 9.65 0.64
CA VAL A 76 -2.29 10.39 -0.56
C VAL A 76 -3.03 11.72 -0.56
N ASN A 77 -2.29 12.81 -0.73
CA ASN A 77 -2.86 14.13 -0.91
C ASN A 77 -2.39 14.68 -2.25
N SER A 78 -3.21 14.47 -3.28
CA SER A 78 -2.94 14.95 -4.63
C SER A 78 -3.31 16.43 -4.74
N GLN A 79 -2.48 17.21 -5.41
CA GLN A 79 -2.75 18.62 -5.71
C GLN A 79 -4.06 18.81 -6.49
N PHE A 80 -4.40 17.86 -7.35
CA PHE A 80 -5.57 17.95 -8.23
C PHE A 80 -6.70 16.97 -7.88
N GLY A 81 -6.41 15.91 -7.11
CA GLY A 81 -7.34 14.81 -6.85
C GLY A 81 -7.90 14.74 -5.43
N GLY A 82 -7.49 15.67 -4.55
CA GLY A 82 -7.88 15.66 -3.14
C GLY A 82 -7.18 14.56 -2.32
N ALA A 83 -7.53 14.50 -1.04
CA ALA A 83 -6.97 13.53 -0.10
C ALA A 83 -7.68 12.17 -0.20
N ARG A 84 -6.90 11.10 -0.16
CA ARG A 84 -7.36 9.71 -0.14
C ARG A 84 -6.57 8.91 0.87
N GLU A 85 -7.22 7.90 1.41
CA GLU A 85 -6.61 7.04 2.42
C GLU A 85 -7.03 5.59 2.24
N GLU A 86 -6.21 4.69 2.75
CA GLU A 86 -6.44 3.26 2.72
C GLU A 86 -5.83 2.60 3.96
N TYR A 87 -6.61 1.73 4.57
CA TYR A 87 -6.19 0.87 5.67
C TYR A 87 -6.16 -0.57 5.20
N GLU A 88 -5.17 -1.31 5.64
CA GLU A 88 -5.04 -2.72 5.35
C GLU A 88 -4.66 -3.47 6.63
N LEU A 89 -5.41 -4.51 6.94
CA LEU A 89 -5.11 -5.45 8.00
C LEU A 89 -4.94 -6.83 7.40
N GLY A 90 -3.85 -7.49 7.70
CA GLY A 90 -3.55 -8.76 7.07
C GLY A 90 -2.73 -9.72 7.91
N MET A 91 -2.61 -10.91 7.36
CA MET A 91 -1.80 -12.01 7.88
C MET A 91 -0.98 -12.59 6.75
N ASN A 92 0.32 -12.61 6.94
CA ASN A 92 1.24 -13.34 6.10
C ASN A 92 1.51 -14.72 6.72
N TYR A 93 1.54 -15.75 5.91
CA TYR A 93 2.13 -17.04 6.23
C TYR A 93 3.44 -17.16 5.47
N VAL A 94 4.54 -16.98 6.17
CA VAL A 94 5.90 -16.89 5.60
C VAL A 94 6.53 -18.27 5.62
N ILE A 95 6.72 -18.87 4.46
CA ILE A 95 7.28 -20.22 4.29
C ILE A 95 8.80 -20.16 4.13
N SER A 96 9.30 -19.28 3.29
CA SER A 96 10.73 -19.11 3.04
C SER A 96 11.09 -17.64 2.82
N GLY A 97 11.12 -16.87 3.89
CA GLY A 97 11.50 -15.48 3.86
C GLY A 97 10.75 -14.68 2.79
N HIS A 98 11.49 -14.11 1.84
CA HIS A 98 10.91 -13.40 0.71
C HIS A 98 10.51 -14.33 -0.46
N ASN A 99 10.94 -15.59 -0.46
CA ASN A 99 10.80 -16.47 -1.60
C ASN A 99 9.45 -17.16 -1.70
N ALA A 100 8.82 -17.46 -0.57
CA ALA A 100 7.50 -18.09 -0.56
C ALA A 100 6.64 -17.54 0.57
N ARG A 101 5.51 -16.95 0.23
CA ARG A 101 4.59 -16.34 1.18
C ARG A 101 3.15 -16.38 0.66
N ILE A 102 2.22 -16.68 1.55
CA ILE A 102 0.79 -16.50 1.33
C ILE A 102 0.35 -15.32 2.19
N SER A 103 -0.36 -14.37 1.60
CA SER A 103 -0.89 -13.20 2.30
C SER A 103 -2.40 -13.17 2.17
N THR A 104 -3.09 -12.97 3.27
CA THR A 104 -4.52 -12.70 3.31
C THR A 104 -4.74 -11.35 3.98
N TYR A 105 -5.55 -10.49 3.40
CA TYR A 105 -5.78 -9.18 3.97
C TYR A 105 -7.14 -8.60 3.60
N TRP A 106 -7.64 -7.81 4.51
CA TRP A 106 -8.78 -6.93 4.29
C TRP A 106 -8.27 -5.50 4.10
N ARG A 107 -8.80 -4.85 3.09
CA ARG A 107 -8.45 -3.49 2.70
C ARG A 107 -9.71 -2.64 2.68
N THR A 108 -9.63 -1.43 3.22
CA THR A 108 -10.71 -0.46 3.25
C THR A 108 -10.17 0.95 3.01
N GLY A 109 -10.88 1.72 2.23
CA GLY A 109 -10.47 3.11 1.95
C GLY A 109 -10.96 3.65 0.62
N THR A 110 -10.38 4.76 0.23
CA THR A 110 -10.78 5.50 -0.99
C THR A 110 -9.75 5.44 -2.12
N ILE A 111 -8.56 4.86 -1.87
CA ILE A 111 -7.49 4.76 -2.89
C ILE A 111 -7.89 3.73 -3.96
N GLY A 112 -8.43 2.59 -3.55
CA GLY A 112 -8.79 1.47 -4.43
C GLY A 112 -10.01 1.72 -5.33
N SER A 113 -10.75 2.80 -5.12
CA SER A 113 -12.00 3.05 -5.85
C SER A 113 -11.83 3.26 -7.36
N SER A 114 -10.63 3.58 -7.80
CA SER A 114 -10.31 3.75 -9.22
C SER A 114 -10.02 2.45 -9.93
N ALA A 115 -9.71 1.38 -9.21
CA ALA A 115 -9.37 0.07 -9.77
C ALA A 115 -10.60 -0.70 -10.28
N ALA A 116 -11.79 -0.31 -9.88
CA ALA A 116 -13.03 -0.96 -10.32
C ALA A 116 -13.39 -0.66 -11.79
N THR A 117 -12.71 0.25 -12.45
CA THR A 117 -12.93 0.60 -13.85
C THR A 117 -11.74 0.20 -14.73
N PHE A 118 -11.37 -1.07 -14.71
CA PHE A 118 -10.45 -1.64 -15.70
C PHE A 118 -11.00 -1.56 -17.13
N ASN A 119 -12.24 -1.12 -17.31
CA ASN A 119 -12.92 -1.15 -18.61
C ASN A 119 -12.92 0.16 -19.36
N ASN A 120 -12.29 1.19 -18.91
CA ASN A 120 -12.04 2.37 -19.74
C ASN A 120 -11.20 3.40 -18.99
N GLN A 121 -9.95 3.53 -19.38
CA GLN A 121 -9.24 4.81 -19.49
C GLN A 121 -9.33 5.81 -18.31
N ASN A 122 -9.96 5.45 -17.21
CA ASN A 122 -10.15 6.34 -16.09
C ASN A 122 -9.52 5.77 -14.83
N LEU A 123 -8.21 5.55 -14.85
CA LEU A 123 -7.38 5.58 -13.64
C LEU A 123 -7.34 7.01 -13.05
N ASN A 124 -8.38 7.78 -13.32
CA ASN A 124 -8.46 9.18 -13.00
C ASN A 124 -8.78 9.34 -11.54
N TYR A 125 -7.82 9.81 -10.82
CA TYR A 125 -8.07 10.70 -9.71
C TYR A 125 -8.81 11.93 -10.27
N ALA A 126 -10.13 11.82 -10.43
CA ALA A 126 -10.91 12.96 -10.90
C ALA A 126 -10.59 14.17 -10.03
N PRO A 127 -10.30 15.32 -10.61
CA PRO A 127 -10.04 16.53 -9.86
C PRO A 127 -11.12 16.76 -8.81
N ASN A 128 -10.73 17.01 -7.56
CA ASN A 128 -11.62 17.24 -6.43
C ASN A 128 -12.53 16.07 -5.99
N SER A 129 -12.34 14.86 -6.49
CA SER A 129 -13.07 13.70 -5.98
C SER A 129 -12.28 13.03 -4.85
N ARG A 130 -12.94 12.76 -3.72
CA ARG A 130 -12.35 12.00 -2.61
C ARG A 130 -12.28 10.50 -2.89
N GLY A 131 -12.77 10.05 -4.06
CA GLY A 131 -12.97 8.64 -4.35
C GLY A 131 -14.18 8.05 -3.61
N GLN A 132 -14.65 6.91 -4.08
CA GLN A 132 -15.64 6.12 -3.35
C GLN A 132 -14.93 5.22 -2.34
N HIS A 133 -15.58 5.00 -1.21
CA HIS A 133 -15.10 4.03 -0.23
C HIS A 133 -15.29 2.60 -0.79
N VAL A 134 -14.25 1.81 -0.70
CA VAL A 134 -14.22 0.42 -1.18
C VAL A 134 -13.66 -0.48 -0.09
N ASP A 135 -14.35 -1.58 0.15
CA ASP A 135 -13.91 -2.67 1.01
C ASP A 135 -13.60 -3.91 0.18
N GLY A 136 -12.55 -4.61 0.52
CA GLY A 136 -12.18 -5.83 -0.17
C GLY A 136 -11.38 -6.80 0.68
N PHE A 137 -11.60 -8.09 0.46
CA PHE A 137 -10.79 -9.16 1.02
C PHE A 137 -9.94 -9.76 -0.11
N PHE A 138 -8.65 -9.95 0.16
CA PHE A 138 -7.68 -10.40 -0.83
C PHE A 138 -6.86 -11.56 -0.32
N VAL A 139 -6.50 -12.44 -1.26
CA VAL A 139 -5.53 -13.52 -1.05
C VAL A 139 -4.46 -13.37 -2.12
N ALA A 140 -3.20 -13.35 -1.71
CA ALA A 140 -2.06 -13.23 -2.60
C ALA A 140 -1.05 -14.35 -2.32
N LEU A 141 -0.46 -14.89 -3.39
CA LEU A 141 0.63 -15.85 -3.34
C LEU A 141 1.87 -15.20 -3.95
N GLN A 142 2.96 -15.21 -3.22
CA GLN A 142 4.28 -14.81 -3.71
C GLN A 142 5.18 -16.03 -3.77
N LEU A 143 5.73 -16.28 -4.96
CA LEU A 143 6.77 -17.29 -5.19
C LEU A 143 7.90 -16.62 -5.95
N GLN A 144 9.12 -16.83 -5.47
CA GLN A 144 10.34 -16.27 -6.05
C GLN A 144 11.39 -17.41 -6.12
N TYR A 145 11.98 -17.65 -7.27
CA TYR A 145 12.95 -18.73 -7.53
C TYR A 145 14.16 -18.16 -8.27
#